data_2299cfca3d606d77883aba366452bb6a
#
_entry.id   2299cfca3d606d77883aba366452bb6a
#
_cell.length_a   1.000
_cell.length_b   1.000
_cell.length_c   1.000
_cell.angle_alpha   90.00
_cell.angle_beta   90.00
_cell.angle_gamma   90.00
#
_symmetry.space_group_name_H-M   'P 1'
#
loop_
_entity.id
_entity.type
_entity.pdbx_description
1 polymer ?
#
loop_
_entity_poly.entity_id
_entity_poly.type
_entity_poly.pdbx_seq_one_letter_code
_entity_poly.pdbx_strand_id
1 'polypeptide(L)'
;MPVPHPLLVLVDPLARRTDGESVRIARDVLAAGSPGVKVCLPDGPEEAARALARRGRRRPVVIGDDRALLRAVRLLHLERGLAHCALSVVPVGRPGSVALAGTLGVPLDAVRAARTVLEGRERRFDLLIDDSGGVVLGGLRIPPLHGEREPRDGPGGPVRGPLGRCRSLVRTLTRPAPGPGAARLRVEADGVLLTDLDSPVERVSLTPGGGLVDVVVRRRPEDGPVRARARAVTVSGPHFRYRADAVVSGPVLTRTWTAHPSALRLTVPPAGPPPVPPQRPSPA
;
A
#
# COMPACT_ATOMS: atom_id res chain seq x y z
N MET A 1 -12.80 -25.32 -20.20
CA MET A 1 -12.10 -24.03 -20.25
C MET A 1 -12.88 -23.04 -19.38
N PRO A 2 -12.27 -22.32 -18.44
CA PRO A 2 -13.00 -21.31 -17.67
C PRO A 2 -13.52 -20.24 -18.61
N VAL A 3 -14.79 -19.89 -18.48
CA VAL A 3 -15.43 -18.81 -19.24
C VAL A 3 -14.71 -17.51 -18.91
N PRO A 4 -14.18 -16.78 -19.90
CA PRO A 4 -13.48 -15.54 -19.63
C PRO A 4 -14.45 -14.53 -19.01
N HIS A 5 -14.20 -14.15 -17.77
CA HIS A 5 -15.00 -13.12 -17.09
C HIS A 5 -14.79 -11.77 -17.78
N PRO A 6 -15.87 -11.02 -18.07
CA PRO A 6 -15.74 -9.70 -18.64
C PRO A 6 -14.93 -8.79 -17.70
N LEU A 7 -14.13 -7.90 -18.27
CA LEU A 7 -13.23 -7.03 -17.52
C LEU A 7 -13.77 -5.61 -17.42
N LEU A 8 -13.56 -4.95 -16.27
CA LEU A 8 -13.65 -3.50 -16.12
C LEU A 8 -12.25 -2.94 -15.93
N VAL A 9 -11.71 -2.29 -16.93
CA VAL A 9 -10.37 -1.69 -16.91
C VAL A 9 -10.49 -0.23 -16.48
N LEU A 10 -9.89 0.10 -15.35
CA LEU A 10 -9.80 1.44 -14.79
C LEU A 10 -8.39 1.98 -15.06
N VAL A 11 -8.27 3.04 -15.83
CA VAL A 11 -6.99 3.66 -16.14
C VAL A 11 -6.79 4.88 -15.25
N ASP A 12 -5.75 4.85 -14.43
CA ASP A 12 -5.41 6.00 -13.58
C ASP A 12 -5.02 7.23 -14.43
N PRO A 13 -5.55 8.42 -14.15
CA PRO A 13 -5.24 9.64 -14.90
C PRO A 13 -3.74 9.98 -14.90
N LEU A 14 -3.03 9.69 -13.80
CA LEU A 14 -1.60 9.94 -13.72
C LEU A 14 -0.83 9.00 -14.65
N ALA A 15 -1.12 7.70 -14.66
CA ALA A 15 -0.50 6.73 -15.56
C ALA A 15 -0.69 7.14 -17.03
N ARG A 16 -1.90 7.56 -17.39
CA ARG A 16 -2.21 8.03 -18.75
C ARG A 16 -1.37 9.23 -19.18
N ARG A 17 -1.08 10.16 -18.25
CA ARG A 17 -0.27 11.36 -18.52
C ARG A 17 1.23 11.10 -18.51
N THR A 18 1.70 10.18 -17.68
CA THR A 18 3.15 9.94 -17.47
C THR A 18 3.71 8.88 -18.40
N ASP A 19 2.91 7.87 -18.75
CA ASP A 19 3.31 6.75 -19.61
C ASP A 19 2.11 6.21 -20.41
N GLY A 20 1.59 7.05 -21.30
CA GLY A 20 0.45 6.71 -22.14
C GLY A 20 0.70 5.53 -23.07
N GLU A 21 1.97 5.28 -23.44
CA GLU A 21 2.33 4.16 -24.32
C GLU A 21 2.15 2.81 -23.60
N SER A 22 2.66 2.66 -22.37
CA SER A 22 2.43 1.46 -21.58
C SER A 22 0.94 1.22 -21.29
N VAL A 23 0.17 2.30 -21.07
CA VAL A 23 -1.30 2.21 -20.91
C VAL A 23 -1.94 1.70 -22.20
N ARG A 24 -1.54 2.23 -23.37
CA ARG A 24 -2.06 1.79 -24.67
C ARG A 24 -1.78 0.32 -24.91
N ILE A 25 -0.52 -0.10 -24.74
CA ILE A 25 -0.08 -1.49 -24.90
C ILE A 25 -0.90 -2.42 -23.99
N ALA A 26 -1.02 -2.08 -22.71
CA ALA A 26 -1.79 -2.89 -21.76
C ALA A 26 -3.25 -3.06 -22.20
N ARG A 27 -3.90 -1.97 -22.63
CA ARG A 27 -5.29 -2.01 -23.11
C ARG A 27 -5.44 -2.88 -24.37
N ASP A 28 -4.52 -2.75 -25.32
CA ASP A 28 -4.55 -3.52 -26.57
C ASP A 28 -4.41 -5.03 -26.30
N VAL A 29 -3.48 -5.43 -25.39
CA VAL A 29 -3.33 -6.82 -24.98
C VAL A 29 -4.60 -7.35 -24.27
N LEU A 30 -5.20 -6.56 -23.36
CA LEU A 30 -6.42 -6.95 -22.67
C LEU A 30 -7.61 -7.08 -23.61
N ALA A 31 -7.75 -6.15 -24.56
CA ALA A 31 -8.83 -6.17 -25.55
C ALA A 31 -8.71 -7.36 -26.52
N ALA A 32 -7.47 -7.72 -26.91
CA ALA A 32 -7.23 -8.88 -27.76
C ALA A 32 -7.49 -10.22 -27.05
N GLY A 33 -7.24 -10.27 -25.73
CA GLY A 33 -7.32 -11.52 -24.93
C GLY A 33 -8.65 -11.76 -24.24
N SER A 34 -9.58 -10.78 -24.19
CA SER A 34 -10.86 -10.95 -23.49
C SER A 34 -12.01 -10.28 -24.25
N PRO A 35 -13.04 -11.04 -24.62
CA PRO A 35 -14.27 -10.44 -25.16
C PRO A 35 -15.01 -9.70 -24.03
N GLY A 36 -15.47 -8.48 -24.28
CA GLY A 36 -16.28 -7.73 -23.31
C GLY A 36 -15.47 -6.89 -22.30
N VAL A 37 -14.33 -6.38 -22.72
CA VAL A 37 -13.55 -5.38 -21.96
C VAL A 37 -14.28 -4.03 -21.98
N LYS A 38 -14.62 -3.54 -20.80
CA LYS A 38 -15.11 -2.16 -20.63
C LYS A 38 -13.96 -1.31 -20.08
N VAL A 39 -13.52 -0.33 -20.84
CA VAL A 39 -12.49 0.63 -20.40
C VAL A 39 -13.18 1.86 -19.81
N CYS A 40 -12.73 2.27 -18.63
CA CYS A 40 -13.10 3.50 -17.95
C CYS A 40 -11.85 4.37 -17.79
N LEU A 41 -11.95 5.63 -18.16
CA LEU A 41 -10.90 6.63 -18.08
C LEU A 41 -11.35 7.73 -17.11
N PRO A 42 -11.39 7.47 -15.79
CA PRO A 42 -11.90 8.43 -14.84
C PRO A 42 -11.00 9.67 -14.78
N ASP A 43 -11.60 10.84 -14.67
CA ASP A 43 -10.86 12.09 -14.48
C ASP A 43 -10.49 12.32 -13.00
N GLY A 44 -11.09 11.55 -12.10
CA GLY A 44 -10.82 11.65 -10.67
C GLY A 44 -11.27 10.44 -9.84
N PRO A 45 -10.97 10.47 -8.53
CA PRO A 45 -11.24 9.35 -7.64
C PRO A 45 -12.73 9.02 -7.48
N GLU A 46 -13.61 10.02 -7.55
CA GLU A 46 -15.06 9.81 -7.44
C GLU A 46 -15.63 9.06 -8.63
N GLU A 47 -15.15 9.37 -9.83
CA GLU A 47 -15.58 8.67 -11.04
C GLU A 47 -15.06 7.23 -11.05
N ALA A 48 -13.84 7.00 -10.59
CA ALA A 48 -13.29 5.67 -10.38
C ALA A 48 -14.13 4.86 -9.38
N ALA A 49 -14.56 5.48 -8.29
CA ALA A 49 -15.44 4.85 -7.29
C ALA A 49 -16.79 4.48 -7.91
N ARG A 50 -17.44 5.40 -8.64
CA ARG A 50 -18.70 5.12 -9.34
C ARG A 50 -18.57 4.00 -10.38
N ALA A 51 -17.46 3.96 -11.10
CA ALA A 51 -17.21 2.89 -12.07
C ALA A 51 -17.04 1.53 -11.40
N LEU A 52 -16.31 1.46 -10.27
CA LEU A 52 -16.15 0.25 -9.47
C LEU A 52 -17.49 -0.21 -8.88
N ALA A 53 -18.29 0.69 -8.32
CA ALA A 53 -19.61 0.38 -7.76
C ALA A 53 -20.54 -0.23 -8.83
N ARG A 54 -20.47 0.28 -10.06
CA ARG A 54 -21.27 -0.18 -11.21
C ARG A 54 -20.64 -1.31 -12.02
N ARG A 55 -19.60 -1.98 -11.49
CA ARG A 55 -18.87 -3.04 -12.23
C ARG A 55 -19.73 -4.26 -12.57
N GLY A 56 -20.77 -4.54 -11.77
CA GLY A 56 -21.55 -5.78 -11.90
C GLY A 56 -20.68 -7.01 -11.72
N ARG A 57 -20.76 -7.96 -12.65
CA ARG A 57 -19.95 -9.19 -12.66
C ARG A 57 -18.56 -9.01 -13.30
N ARG A 58 -18.19 -7.80 -13.74
CA ARG A 58 -16.88 -7.56 -14.35
C ARG A 58 -15.78 -7.62 -13.32
N ARG A 59 -14.70 -8.31 -13.65
CA ARG A 59 -13.49 -8.34 -12.83
C ARG A 59 -12.75 -7.00 -12.98
N PRO A 60 -12.48 -6.28 -11.89
CA PRO A 60 -11.78 -5.00 -11.95
C PRO A 60 -10.30 -5.19 -12.27
N VAL A 61 -9.79 -4.37 -13.20
CA VAL A 61 -8.38 -4.27 -13.58
C VAL A 61 -7.98 -2.82 -13.42
N VAL A 62 -6.94 -2.53 -12.65
CA VAL A 62 -6.37 -1.20 -12.47
C VAL A 62 -5.12 -1.09 -13.34
N ILE A 63 -5.05 -0.09 -14.21
CA ILE A 63 -3.82 0.30 -14.90
C ILE A 63 -3.32 1.58 -14.23
N GLY A 64 -2.21 1.49 -13.47
CA GLY A 64 -1.69 2.60 -12.70
C GLY A 64 -0.60 2.21 -11.72
N ASP A 65 -0.26 3.13 -10.83
CA ASP A 65 0.75 2.95 -9.80
C ASP A 65 0.19 2.30 -8.51
N ASP A 66 1.03 2.15 -7.50
CA ASP A 66 0.67 1.58 -6.20
C ASP A 66 -0.45 2.38 -5.50
N ARG A 67 -0.52 3.71 -5.70
CA ARG A 67 -1.59 4.53 -5.14
C ARG A 67 -2.93 4.24 -5.79
N ALA A 68 -2.93 4.01 -7.11
CA ALA A 68 -4.14 3.60 -7.84
C ALA A 68 -4.62 2.22 -7.38
N LEU A 69 -3.69 1.27 -7.17
CA LEU A 69 -3.98 -0.05 -6.59
C LEU A 69 -4.60 0.08 -5.20
N LEU A 70 -3.95 0.79 -4.27
CA LEU A 70 -4.43 0.97 -2.89
C LEU A 70 -5.80 1.66 -2.84
N ARG A 71 -6.04 2.65 -3.72
CA ARG A 71 -7.33 3.32 -3.86
C ARG A 71 -8.44 2.35 -4.29
N ALA A 72 -8.15 1.50 -5.27
CA ALA A 72 -9.11 0.48 -5.71
C ALA A 72 -9.41 -0.55 -4.61
N VAL A 73 -8.39 -1.02 -3.89
CA VAL A 73 -8.57 -1.94 -2.76
C VAL A 73 -9.42 -1.30 -1.67
N ARG A 74 -9.14 -0.04 -1.31
CA ARG A 74 -9.93 0.71 -0.32
C ARG A 74 -11.40 0.84 -0.74
N LEU A 75 -11.65 1.21 -1.99
CA LEU A 75 -13.02 1.34 -2.51
C LEU A 75 -13.76 0.00 -2.47
N LEU A 76 -13.11 -1.08 -2.90
CA LEU A 76 -13.69 -2.43 -2.82
C LEU A 76 -13.93 -2.88 -1.37
N HIS A 77 -13.06 -2.48 -0.44
CA HIS A 77 -13.26 -2.74 0.98
C HIS A 77 -14.50 -2.04 1.52
N LEU A 78 -14.64 -0.74 1.25
CA LEU A 78 -15.79 0.06 1.69
C LEU A 78 -17.12 -0.45 1.14
N GLU A 79 -17.12 -0.99 -0.08
CA GLU A 79 -18.28 -1.63 -0.71
C GLU A 79 -18.49 -3.09 -0.30
N ARG A 80 -17.67 -3.63 0.62
CA ARG A 80 -17.65 -5.06 0.99
C ARG A 80 -17.44 -6.00 -0.21
N GLY A 81 -16.80 -5.47 -1.25
CA GLY A 81 -16.60 -6.16 -2.53
C GLY A 81 -15.35 -7.05 -2.60
N LEU A 82 -14.40 -6.92 -1.68
CA LEU A 82 -13.12 -7.65 -1.71
C LEU A 82 -13.30 -9.17 -1.67
N ALA A 83 -14.26 -9.67 -0.90
CA ALA A 83 -14.52 -11.10 -0.79
C ALA A 83 -15.10 -11.72 -2.08
N HIS A 84 -15.73 -10.90 -2.91
CA HIS A 84 -16.55 -11.36 -4.04
C HIS A 84 -15.86 -11.22 -5.40
N CYS A 85 -14.74 -10.51 -5.49
CA CYS A 85 -14.02 -10.35 -6.75
C CYS A 85 -12.50 -10.38 -6.58
N ALA A 86 -11.82 -10.96 -7.56
CA ALA A 86 -10.38 -10.79 -7.67
C ALA A 86 -10.08 -9.46 -8.35
N LEU A 87 -9.14 -8.70 -7.79
CA LEU A 87 -8.58 -7.51 -8.39
C LEU A 87 -7.38 -7.91 -9.26
N SER A 88 -7.19 -7.22 -10.36
CA SER A 88 -5.98 -7.32 -11.16
C SER A 88 -5.34 -5.95 -11.31
N VAL A 89 -4.02 -5.90 -11.46
CA VAL A 89 -3.29 -4.65 -11.67
C VAL A 89 -2.29 -4.80 -12.80
N VAL A 90 -2.20 -3.78 -13.64
CA VAL A 90 -1.11 -3.56 -14.59
C VAL A 90 -0.33 -2.36 -14.10
N PRO A 91 0.86 -2.57 -13.50
CA PRO A 91 1.64 -1.48 -12.95
C PRO A 91 2.15 -0.57 -14.06
N VAL A 92 1.83 0.72 -13.97
CA VAL A 92 2.31 1.77 -14.87
C VAL A 92 2.74 2.96 -14.03
N GLY A 93 4.02 3.31 -14.10
CA GLY A 93 4.60 4.39 -13.33
C GLY A 93 6.11 4.26 -13.18
N ARG A 94 6.71 5.17 -12.40
CA ARG A 94 8.15 5.12 -12.10
C ARG A 94 8.47 3.91 -11.21
N PRO A 95 9.68 3.34 -11.28
CA PRO A 95 10.05 2.14 -10.51
C PRO A 95 9.68 2.19 -9.02
N GLY A 96 9.91 3.33 -8.35
CA GLY A 96 9.55 3.50 -6.94
C GLY A 96 8.04 3.62 -6.66
N SER A 97 7.23 3.96 -7.66
CA SER A 97 5.78 4.09 -7.52
C SER A 97 5.00 2.81 -7.83
N VAL A 98 5.67 1.78 -8.31
CA VAL A 98 5.11 0.45 -8.63
C VAL A 98 5.79 -0.68 -7.83
N ALA A 99 6.57 -0.32 -6.83
CA ALA A 99 7.36 -1.27 -6.03
C ALA A 99 6.48 -2.23 -5.22
N LEU A 100 5.34 -1.76 -4.70
CA LEU A 100 4.38 -2.59 -3.96
C LEU A 100 3.82 -3.68 -4.87
N ALA A 101 3.37 -3.34 -6.08
CA ALA A 101 2.87 -4.33 -7.04
C ALA A 101 3.91 -5.41 -7.32
N GLY A 102 5.18 -5.02 -7.46
CA GLY A 102 6.30 -5.97 -7.61
C GLY A 102 6.47 -6.89 -6.41
N THR A 103 6.38 -6.38 -5.18
CA THR A 103 6.49 -7.20 -3.95
C THR A 103 5.31 -8.18 -3.80
N LEU A 104 4.15 -7.84 -4.35
CA LEU A 104 3.00 -8.74 -4.42
C LEU A 104 3.13 -9.82 -5.50
N GLY A 105 4.20 -9.78 -6.29
CA GLY A 105 4.49 -10.74 -7.35
C GLY A 105 3.85 -10.42 -8.70
N VAL A 106 3.39 -9.18 -8.90
CA VAL A 106 2.86 -8.72 -10.18
C VAL A 106 4.02 -8.29 -11.09
N PRO A 107 4.07 -8.73 -12.36
CA PRO A 107 5.06 -8.25 -13.32
C PRO A 107 4.99 -6.73 -13.50
N LEU A 108 6.14 -6.06 -13.58
CA LEU A 108 6.21 -4.61 -13.79
C LEU A 108 6.21 -4.21 -15.26
N ASP A 109 6.40 -5.16 -16.17
CA ASP A 109 6.27 -4.97 -17.60
C ASP A 109 4.81 -5.00 -18.02
N ALA A 110 4.35 -4.00 -18.80
CA ALA A 110 2.94 -3.82 -19.16
C ALA A 110 2.34 -5.01 -19.93
N VAL A 111 3.11 -5.63 -20.84
CA VAL A 111 2.64 -6.79 -21.62
C VAL A 111 2.50 -8.01 -20.73
N ARG A 112 3.53 -8.28 -19.93
CA ARG A 112 3.53 -9.43 -19.00
C ARG A 112 2.45 -9.28 -17.94
N ALA A 113 2.25 -8.07 -17.41
CA ALA A 113 1.19 -7.78 -16.45
C ALA A 113 -0.20 -7.96 -17.08
N ALA A 114 -0.43 -7.45 -18.29
CA ALA A 114 -1.69 -7.62 -19.00
C ALA A 114 -1.98 -9.11 -19.31
N ARG A 115 -0.97 -9.89 -19.70
CA ARG A 115 -1.11 -11.36 -19.84
C ARG A 115 -1.43 -12.03 -18.51
N THR A 116 -0.82 -11.59 -17.41
CA THR A 116 -1.15 -12.08 -16.08
C THR A 116 -2.61 -11.82 -15.71
N VAL A 117 -3.19 -10.69 -16.12
CA VAL A 117 -4.63 -10.45 -15.94
C VAL A 117 -5.48 -11.50 -16.64
N LEU A 118 -5.08 -11.96 -17.82
CA LEU A 118 -5.83 -12.91 -18.66
C LEU A 118 -5.64 -14.37 -18.21
N GLU A 119 -4.42 -14.76 -17.88
CA GLU A 119 -3.97 -16.14 -17.71
C GLU A 119 -3.51 -16.47 -16.28
N GLY A 120 -3.42 -15.46 -15.41
CA GLY A 120 -2.92 -15.60 -14.07
C GLY A 120 -3.87 -16.37 -13.14
N ARG A 121 -3.35 -16.67 -11.96
CA ARG A 121 -4.09 -17.31 -10.87
C ARG A 121 -4.41 -16.30 -9.76
N GLU A 122 -5.47 -16.53 -9.03
CA GLU A 122 -5.80 -15.77 -7.84
C GLU A 122 -4.92 -16.18 -6.66
N ARG A 123 -4.36 -15.19 -5.98
CA ARG A 123 -3.67 -15.34 -4.70
C ARG A 123 -4.34 -14.46 -3.66
N ARG A 124 -4.46 -14.97 -2.45
CA ARG A 124 -5.01 -14.24 -1.30
C ARG A 124 -3.90 -13.55 -0.55
N PHE A 125 -4.19 -12.32 -0.12
CA PHE A 125 -3.29 -11.49 0.66
C PHE A 125 -3.99 -10.98 1.91
N ASP A 126 -3.24 -10.88 2.98
CA ASP A 126 -3.69 -10.24 4.22
C ASP A 126 -3.67 -8.72 4.03
N LEU A 127 -4.54 -8.02 4.74
CA LEU A 127 -4.61 -6.57 4.80
C LEU A 127 -4.49 -6.11 6.24
N LEU A 128 -3.94 -4.91 6.46
CA LEU A 128 -4.26 -4.14 7.65
C LEU A 128 -5.27 -3.06 7.27
N ILE A 129 -6.27 -2.87 8.11
CA ILE A 129 -7.26 -1.83 7.93
C ILE A 129 -7.25 -0.97 9.18
N ASP A 130 -7.13 0.33 9.01
CA ASP A 130 -7.16 1.26 10.12
C ASP A 130 -8.59 1.72 10.45
N ASP A 131 -8.73 2.32 11.63
CA ASP A 131 -10.00 2.85 12.16
C ASP A 131 -10.63 3.98 11.32
N SER A 132 -9.91 4.50 10.31
CA SER A 132 -10.45 5.45 9.31
C SER A 132 -10.77 4.80 7.95
N GLY A 133 -10.67 3.48 7.86
CA GLY A 133 -10.85 2.73 6.61
C GLY A 133 -9.66 2.85 5.65
N GLY A 134 -8.49 3.24 6.13
CA GLY A 134 -7.24 3.17 5.37
C GLY A 134 -6.78 1.72 5.25
N VAL A 135 -6.23 1.36 4.10
CA VAL A 135 -5.77 -0.01 3.78
C VAL A 135 -4.27 -0.04 3.65
N VAL A 136 -3.63 -1.07 4.20
CA VAL A 136 -2.20 -1.35 4.09
C VAL A 136 -2.00 -2.78 3.59
N LEU A 137 -1.22 -2.93 2.54
CA LEU A 137 -0.92 -4.20 1.86
C LEU A 137 0.48 -4.74 2.16
N GLY A 138 1.49 -3.89 2.02
CA GLY A 138 2.89 -4.28 2.20
C GLY A 138 3.40 -3.99 3.60
N GLY A 139 2.95 -2.87 4.19
CA GLY A 139 3.30 -2.50 5.56
C GLY A 139 3.33 -1.01 5.80
N LEU A 140 3.46 -0.64 7.06
CA LEU A 140 3.58 0.74 7.46
C LEU A 140 4.77 0.99 8.39
N ARG A 141 5.16 2.26 8.47
CA ARG A 141 6.29 2.69 9.28
C ARG A 141 6.02 4.05 9.96
N ILE A 142 6.42 4.16 11.20
CA ILE A 142 6.35 5.36 12.01
C ILE A 142 7.74 5.64 12.60
N PRO A 143 8.32 6.84 12.48
CA PRO A 143 7.94 7.90 11.57
C PRO A 143 8.19 7.52 10.10
N PRO A 144 7.63 8.26 9.12
CA PRO A 144 8.03 8.11 7.72
C PRO A 144 9.51 8.49 7.55
N LEU A 145 10.19 7.94 6.55
CA LEU A 145 11.59 8.28 6.29
C LEU A 145 11.72 9.78 5.91
N HIS A 146 12.80 10.42 6.40
CA HIS A 146 13.10 11.81 6.04
C HIS A 146 13.34 11.92 4.53
N GLY A 147 12.67 12.87 3.87
CA GLY A 147 12.78 13.12 2.43
C GLY A 147 11.54 12.79 1.61
N GLU A 148 10.58 12.06 2.17
CA GLU A 148 9.32 11.72 1.51
C GLU A 148 8.27 12.80 1.76
N ARG A 149 8.42 13.96 1.08
CA ARG A 149 7.34 14.94 1.01
C ARG A 149 6.27 14.46 0.04
N GLU A 150 5.00 14.54 0.46
CA GLU A 150 3.89 14.44 -0.48
C GLU A 150 4.10 15.41 -1.66
N PRO A 151 3.83 14.98 -2.90
CA PRO A 151 3.59 15.94 -3.98
C PRO A 151 2.38 16.80 -3.55
N ARG A 152 2.56 18.08 -3.39
CA ARG A 152 1.46 19.01 -3.18
C ARG A 152 0.66 19.09 -4.48
N ASP A 153 -0.46 18.37 -4.54
CA ASP A 153 -1.50 18.63 -5.52
C ASP A 153 -2.30 19.85 -5.05
N GLY A 154 -1.91 21.02 -5.53
CA GLY A 154 -2.66 22.27 -5.31
C GLY A 154 -1.91 23.47 -5.84
N PRO A 155 -2.54 24.36 -6.67
CA PRO A 155 -1.94 25.60 -7.12
C PRO A 155 -2.02 26.64 -6.00
N GLY A 156 -0.98 26.73 -5.18
CA GLY A 156 -0.86 27.72 -4.11
C GLY A 156 0.59 27.92 -3.75
N GLY A 157 1.30 28.78 -4.48
CA GLY A 157 2.65 29.18 -4.17
C GLY A 157 2.73 29.92 -2.83
N PRO A 158 3.84 29.76 -2.06
CA PRO A 158 4.03 30.52 -0.84
C PRO A 158 4.40 31.97 -1.19
N VAL A 159 3.55 32.90 -0.79
CA VAL A 159 3.89 34.33 -0.70
C VAL A 159 5.01 34.45 0.34
N ARG A 160 6.20 34.78 -0.10
CA ARG A 160 7.31 35.21 0.77
C ARG A 160 7.02 36.59 1.28
N GLY A 161 6.64 36.74 2.57
CA GLY A 161 6.69 37.97 3.32
C GLY A 161 7.89 37.95 4.27
N PRO A 162 8.73 39.00 4.30
CA PRO A 162 9.76 39.12 5.31
C PRO A 162 9.15 39.80 6.53
N LEU A 163 9.37 39.26 7.73
CA LEU A 163 9.43 39.94 9.03
C LEU A 163 8.86 39.05 10.15
N GLY A 164 9.66 38.93 11.22
CA GLY A 164 9.16 38.48 12.51
C GLY A 164 10.05 37.49 13.26
N ARG A 165 11.30 37.92 13.59
CA ARG A 165 12.03 37.30 14.70
C ARG A 165 11.37 37.70 16.01
N CYS A 166 10.63 36.83 16.65
CA CYS A 166 10.35 36.91 18.08
C CYS A 166 10.93 35.67 18.76
N ARG A 167 12.08 35.85 19.36
CA ARG A 167 12.63 34.92 20.38
C ARG A 167 11.81 35.11 21.65
N SER A 168 10.93 34.14 21.94
CA SER A 168 10.39 33.96 23.29
C SER A 168 11.21 32.89 24.00
N LEU A 169 12.07 33.34 24.92
CA LEU A 169 12.77 32.51 25.87
C LEU A 169 11.82 32.15 27.01
N VAL A 170 11.14 31.00 26.89
CA VAL A 170 10.56 30.33 28.05
C VAL A 170 11.41 29.10 28.32
N ARG A 171 12.25 29.22 29.34
CA ARG A 171 13.09 28.15 29.87
C ARG A 171 12.21 27.25 30.72
N THR A 172 11.52 26.29 30.10
CA THR A 172 10.85 25.21 30.83
C THR A 172 11.90 24.13 31.08
N LEU A 173 11.98 23.65 32.32
CA LEU A 173 12.84 22.56 32.77
C LEU A 173 12.70 21.36 31.83
N THR A 174 13.65 21.15 30.97
CA THR A 174 13.60 20.18 29.88
C THR A 174 14.19 18.86 30.34
N ARG A 175 13.32 17.87 30.42
CA ARG A 175 13.66 16.47 30.07
C ARG A 175 14.46 16.49 28.75
N PRO A 176 15.58 15.76 28.61
CA PRO A 176 16.38 15.80 27.40
C PRO A 176 15.50 15.52 26.19
N ALA A 177 15.59 16.42 25.19
CA ALA A 177 14.89 16.25 23.93
C ALA A 177 15.32 14.94 23.30
N PRO A 178 14.39 14.11 22.77
CA PRO A 178 14.76 12.93 22.03
C PRO A 178 15.65 13.35 20.86
N GLY A 179 16.69 12.56 20.57
CA GLY A 179 17.59 12.80 19.44
C GLY A 179 16.80 12.97 18.14
N PRO A 180 17.36 13.58 17.09
CA PRO A 180 16.69 13.82 15.83
C PRO A 180 16.24 12.48 15.24
N GLY A 181 14.90 12.21 15.27
CA GLY A 181 14.29 11.00 14.74
C GLY A 181 13.54 10.12 15.74
N ALA A 182 13.73 10.27 17.05
CA ALA A 182 13.02 9.47 18.05
C ALA A 182 11.62 10.07 18.35
N ALA A 183 10.59 9.24 18.32
CA ALA A 183 9.21 9.60 18.62
C ALA A 183 8.79 9.04 20.00
N ARG A 184 7.94 9.77 20.73
CA ARG A 184 7.31 9.27 21.95
C ARG A 184 5.99 8.63 21.56
N LEU A 185 5.95 7.31 21.56
CA LEU A 185 4.78 6.54 21.13
C LEU A 185 4.47 5.45 22.15
N ARG A 186 3.19 5.32 22.45
CA ARG A 186 2.64 4.16 23.14
C ARG A 186 2.18 3.18 22.09
N VAL A 187 2.65 1.94 22.14
CA VAL A 187 2.30 0.86 21.21
C VAL A 187 1.72 -0.29 21.99
N GLU A 188 0.51 -0.68 21.65
CA GLU A 188 -0.21 -1.80 22.24
C GLU A 188 -0.56 -2.82 21.15
N ALA A 189 -0.35 -4.10 21.44
CA ALA A 189 -0.66 -5.23 20.58
C ALA A 189 -1.65 -6.15 21.30
N ASP A 190 -2.90 -6.25 20.82
CA ASP A 190 -4.01 -6.97 21.46
C ASP A 190 -4.17 -6.60 22.97
N GLY A 191 -4.00 -5.31 23.30
CA GLY A 191 -4.07 -4.80 24.67
C GLY A 191 -2.79 -4.96 25.50
N VAL A 192 -1.76 -5.63 24.98
CA VAL A 192 -0.46 -5.76 25.64
C VAL A 192 0.43 -4.58 25.28
N LEU A 193 0.94 -3.90 26.29
CA LEU A 193 1.83 -2.75 26.11
C LEU A 193 3.23 -3.21 25.68
N LEU A 194 3.69 -2.77 24.50
CA LEU A 194 5.04 -3.04 23.99
C LEU A 194 6.03 -1.92 24.32
N THR A 195 5.54 -0.68 24.34
CA THR A 195 6.32 0.52 24.71
C THR A 195 5.39 1.64 25.14
N ASP A 196 5.85 2.52 26.03
CA ASP A 196 5.09 3.66 26.50
C ASP A 196 5.80 4.98 26.12
N LEU A 197 5.09 6.09 26.32
CA LEU A 197 5.52 7.46 26.02
C LEU A 197 6.84 7.86 26.69
N ASP A 198 7.18 7.20 27.80
CA ASP A 198 8.43 7.42 28.54
C ASP A 198 9.65 6.84 27.84
N SER A 199 9.47 5.89 26.95
CA SER A 199 10.52 5.20 26.19
C SER A 199 10.51 5.66 24.74
N PRO A 200 11.41 6.60 24.33
CA PRO A 200 11.46 7.06 22.94
C PRO A 200 11.73 5.91 21.98
N VAL A 201 11.00 5.88 20.86
CA VAL A 201 11.16 4.88 19.80
C VAL A 201 11.73 5.52 18.53
N GLU A 202 12.66 4.84 17.92
CA GLU A 202 13.23 5.24 16.63
C GLU A 202 12.31 4.86 15.48
N ARG A 203 11.65 3.68 15.62
CA ARG A 203 10.80 3.15 14.56
C ARG A 203 9.79 2.15 15.09
N VAL A 204 8.56 2.27 14.60
CA VAL A 204 7.55 1.22 14.64
C VAL A 204 7.30 0.77 13.20
N SER A 205 7.28 -0.53 12.96
CA SER A 205 6.93 -1.14 11.68
C SER A 205 5.82 -2.15 11.91
N LEU A 206 4.77 -2.07 11.10
CA LEU A 206 3.67 -3.04 11.09
C LEU A 206 3.57 -3.65 9.70
N THR A 207 3.48 -4.98 9.62
CA THR A 207 3.39 -5.70 8.35
C THR A 207 2.31 -6.76 8.45
N PRO A 208 1.37 -6.87 7.46
CA PRO A 208 0.42 -7.97 7.43
C PRO A 208 1.13 -9.28 7.10
N GLY A 209 0.82 -10.34 7.82
CA GLY A 209 1.40 -11.66 7.52
C GLY A 209 0.84 -12.79 8.39
N GLY A 210 0.47 -13.90 7.74
CA GLY A 210 -0.07 -15.08 8.42
C GLY A 210 -1.33 -14.83 9.23
N GLY A 211 -2.18 -13.93 8.76
CA GLY A 211 -3.44 -13.56 9.39
C GLY A 211 -3.32 -12.60 10.58
N LEU A 212 -2.14 -12.11 10.88
CA LEU A 212 -1.84 -11.23 11.99
C LEU A 212 -1.06 -10.00 11.53
N VAL A 213 -0.84 -9.07 12.45
CA VAL A 213 0.08 -7.93 12.31
C VAL A 213 1.42 -8.33 12.91
N ASP A 214 2.48 -8.37 12.11
CA ASP A 214 3.84 -8.46 12.61
C ASP A 214 4.29 -7.06 13.04
N VAL A 215 4.59 -6.90 14.32
CA VAL A 215 4.98 -5.63 14.97
C VAL A 215 6.45 -5.66 15.29
N VAL A 216 7.17 -4.62 14.88
CA VAL A 216 8.57 -4.42 15.24
C VAL A 216 8.74 -3.01 15.78
N VAL A 217 9.08 -2.89 17.06
CA VAL A 217 9.39 -1.63 17.72
C VAL A 217 10.89 -1.55 17.94
N ARG A 218 11.56 -0.55 17.37
CA ARG A 218 12.97 -0.23 17.62
C ARG A 218 13.05 0.97 18.53
N ARG A 219 13.67 0.80 19.71
CA ARG A 219 13.93 1.88 20.67
C ARG A 219 15.30 2.49 20.38
N ARG A 220 16.31 2.07 21.09
CA ARG A 220 17.71 2.46 20.86
C ARG A 220 18.45 1.35 20.13
N PRO A 221 19.56 1.63 19.43
CA PRO A 221 20.35 0.62 18.74
C PRO A 221 20.81 -0.53 19.65
N GLU A 222 21.13 -0.20 20.91
CA GLU A 222 21.61 -1.15 21.93
C GLU A 222 20.53 -2.07 22.51
N ASP A 223 19.24 -1.66 22.50
CA ASP A 223 18.16 -2.39 23.17
C ASP A 223 17.58 -3.56 22.38
N GLY A 224 18.01 -3.78 21.16
CA GLY A 224 17.39 -4.74 20.27
C GLY A 224 15.91 -4.43 19.96
N PRO A 225 15.32 -4.99 18.90
CA PRO A 225 13.93 -4.74 18.55
C PRO A 225 12.97 -5.57 19.39
N VAL A 226 11.93 -4.94 19.93
CA VAL A 226 10.77 -5.64 20.48
C VAL A 226 9.91 -6.13 19.31
N ARG A 227 9.55 -7.42 19.31
CA ARG A 227 8.73 -8.05 18.28
C ARG A 227 7.48 -8.66 18.92
N ALA A 228 6.35 -8.49 18.24
CA ALA A 228 5.09 -9.11 18.63
C ALA A 228 4.26 -9.48 17.38
N ARG A 229 3.29 -10.34 17.56
CA ARG A 229 2.25 -10.64 16.58
C ARG A 229 0.90 -10.47 17.23
N ALA A 230 0.00 -9.75 16.57
CA ALA A 230 -1.29 -9.39 17.14
C ALA A 230 -2.38 -9.36 16.07
N ARG A 231 -3.64 -9.42 16.48
CA ARG A 231 -4.79 -9.16 15.58
C ARG A 231 -4.99 -7.68 15.37
N ALA A 232 -4.74 -6.88 16.39
CA ALA A 232 -4.87 -5.43 16.34
C ALA A 232 -3.70 -4.75 17.03
N VAL A 233 -3.28 -3.61 16.48
CA VAL A 233 -2.20 -2.79 17.02
C VAL A 233 -2.67 -1.36 17.11
N THR A 234 -2.59 -0.78 18.31
CA THR A 234 -2.89 0.63 18.56
C THR A 234 -1.60 1.39 18.82
N VAL A 235 -1.41 2.49 18.13
CA VAL A 235 -0.31 3.43 18.37
C VAL A 235 -0.91 4.77 18.77
N SER A 236 -0.43 5.32 19.89
CA SER A 236 -0.83 6.63 20.40
C SER A 236 0.41 7.49 20.68
N GLY A 237 0.27 8.79 20.49
CA GLY A 237 1.36 9.74 20.77
C GLY A 237 1.07 11.14 20.26
N PRO A 238 1.94 12.12 20.54
CA PRO A 238 1.74 13.50 20.11
C PRO A 238 1.93 13.62 18.59
N HIS A 239 0.83 13.87 17.86
CA HIS A 239 0.83 14.26 16.44
C HIS A 239 1.81 13.50 15.53
N PHE A 240 1.74 12.17 15.54
CA PHE A 240 2.64 11.37 14.70
C PHE A 240 2.13 11.23 13.26
N ARG A 241 3.08 11.12 12.34
CA ARG A 241 2.84 10.76 10.94
C ARG A 241 3.37 9.36 10.69
N TYR A 242 2.77 8.67 9.72
CA TYR A 242 3.20 7.34 9.30
C TYR A 242 3.17 7.22 7.78
N ARG A 243 3.99 6.34 7.25
CA ARG A 243 3.91 5.93 5.86
C ARG A 243 3.31 4.54 5.79
N ALA A 244 2.17 4.41 5.12
CA ALA A 244 1.50 3.16 4.80
C ALA A 244 1.69 2.90 3.30
N ASP A 245 2.45 1.86 2.95
CA ASP A 245 2.81 1.55 1.56
C ASP A 245 3.33 2.80 0.80
N ALA A 246 2.56 3.25 -0.21
CA ALA A 246 2.87 4.40 -1.04
C ALA A 246 2.34 5.74 -0.50
N VAL A 247 1.67 5.75 0.67
CA VAL A 247 0.96 6.94 1.18
C VAL A 247 1.49 7.37 2.53
N VAL A 248 1.77 8.66 2.69
CA VAL A 248 2.07 9.28 3.99
C VAL A 248 0.77 9.85 4.56
N SER A 249 0.46 9.49 5.80
CA SER A 249 -0.76 9.89 6.51
C SER A 249 -0.44 10.55 7.85
N GLY A 250 -1.42 11.26 8.38
CA GLY A 250 -1.33 12.02 9.63
C GLY A 250 -1.12 13.53 9.38
N PRO A 251 -0.92 14.35 10.44
CA PRO A 251 -0.69 13.90 11.82
C PRO A 251 -1.94 13.35 12.50
N VAL A 252 -1.76 12.34 13.34
CA VAL A 252 -2.81 11.74 14.17
C VAL A 252 -2.31 11.59 15.62
N LEU A 253 -3.23 11.49 16.58
CA LEU A 253 -2.92 11.26 18.00
C LEU A 253 -2.97 9.77 18.33
N THR A 254 -3.89 9.05 17.70
CA THR A 254 -4.10 7.62 17.89
C THR A 254 -4.52 6.98 16.56
N ARG A 255 -4.07 5.78 16.32
CA ARG A 255 -4.48 4.96 15.18
C ARG A 255 -4.42 3.49 15.53
N THR A 256 -5.46 2.76 15.18
CA THR A 256 -5.53 1.30 15.35
C THR A 256 -5.57 0.63 14.00
N TRP A 257 -4.72 -0.37 13.81
CA TRP A 257 -4.72 -1.23 12.62
C TRP A 257 -5.12 -2.64 13.01
N THR A 258 -6.07 -3.21 12.29
CA THR A 258 -6.56 -4.57 12.48
C THR A 258 -6.17 -5.45 11.30
N ALA A 259 -5.70 -6.66 11.57
CA ALA A 259 -5.41 -7.65 10.55
C ALA A 259 -6.71 -8.23 9.97
N HIS A 260 -6.78 -8.26 8.66
CA HIS A 260 -7.84 -8.92 7.89
C HIS A 260 -7.21 -10.04 7.05
N PRO A 261 -7.24 -11.28 7.54
CA PRO A 261 -6.57 -12.40 6.89
C PRO A 261 -7.23 -12.74 5.55
N SER A 262 -6.40 -12.99 4.55
CA SER A 262 -6.83 -13.44 3.21
C SER A 262 -7.91 -12.58 2.56
N ALA A 263 -7.98 -11.29 2.92
CA ALA A 263 -9.09 -10.41 2.55
C ALA A 263 -9.02 -9.92 1.10
N LEU A 264 -7.82 -9.80 0.53
CA LEU A 264 -7.64 -9.38 -0.86
C LEU A 264 -7.35 -10.59 -1.75
N ARG A 265 -8.09 -10.73 -2.84
CA ARG A 265 -7.79 -11.65 -3.94
C ARG A 265 -7.16 -10.85 -5.09
N LEU A 266 -5.90 -11.12 -5.40
CA LEU A 266 -5.15 -10.46 -6.46
C LEU A 266 -4.73 -11.48 -7.51
N THR A 267 -4.84 -11.13 -8.79
CA THR A 267 -4.36 -11.96 -9.89
C THR A 267 -2.85 -11.80 -10.01
N VAL A 268 -2.12 -12.90 -9.92
CA VAL A 268 -0.66 -12.99 -10.05
C VAL A 268 -0.29 -14.03 -11.11
N PRO A 269 0.93 -14.05 -11.64
CA PRO A 269 1.37 -15.07 -12.58
C PRO A 269 1.12 -16.47 -12.04
N PRO A 270 0.89 -17.47 -12.92
CA PRO A 270 0.87 -18.87 -12.52
C PRO A 270 2.21 -19.22 -11.84
N ALA A 271 2.18 -20.14 -10.89
CA ALA A 271 3.43 -20.65 -10.31
C ALA A 271 4.27 -21.24 -11.46
N GLY A 272 5.49 -20.76 -11.63
CA GLY A 272 6.41 -21.39 -12.56
C GLY A 272 6.60 -22.89 -12.22
N PRO A 273 7.01 -23.71 -13.16
CA PRO A 273 7.38 -25.10 -12.85
C PRO A 273 8.40 -25.09 -11.71
N PRO A 274 8.34 -26.07 -10.78
CA PRO A 274 9.33 -26.19 -9.72
C PRO A 274 10.75 -26.24 -10.36
N PRO A 275 11.77 -25.66 -9.72
CA PRO A 275 13.14 -25.77 -10.22
C PRO A 275 13.48 -27.23 -10.39
N VAL A 276 13.90 -27.62 -11.60
CA VAL A 276 14.39 -28.97 -11.89
C VAL A 276 15.56 -29.23 -10.97
N PRO A 277 15.51 -30.26 -10.11
CA PRO A 277 16.64 -30.60 -9.26
C PRO A 277 17.88 -30.85 -10.14
N PRO A 278 19.08 -30.43 -9.72
CA PRO A 278 20.28 -30.66 -10.49
C PRO A 278 20.42 -32.17 -10.74
N GLN A 279 20.49 -32.55 -12.01
CA GLN A 279 20.72 -33.93 -12.40
C GLN A 279 22.10 -34.32 -11.85
N ARG A 280 22.14 -35.33 -10.98
CA ARG A 280 23.42 -35.92 -10.55
C ARG A 280 24.11 -36.49 -11.79
N PRO A 281 25.39 -36.18 -12.03
CA PRO A 281 26.15 -36.82 -13.10
C PRO A 281 26.09 -38.35 -12.87
N SER A 282 25.74 -39.07 -13.91
CA SER A 282 25.82 -40.54 -13.89
C SER A 282 27.25 -40.96 -13.62
N PRO A 283 27.53 -41.91 -12.73
CA PRO A 283 28.84 -42.49 -12.57
C PRO A 283 29.25 -43.22 -13.85
N ALA A 284 30.47 -42.93 -14.35
CA ALA A 284 31.09 -43.62 -15.46
C ALA A 284 31.53 -45.03 -15.06
#